data_5f327b717cc5e6740ed2a794d62a3f6f
#
_entry.id   5f327b717cc5e6740ed2a794d62a3f6f
#
_cell.length_a   1.000
_cell.length_b   1.000
_cell.length_c   1.000
_cell.angle_alpha   90.00
_cell.angle_beta   90.00
_cell.angle_gamma   90.00
#
_symmetry.space_group_name_H-M   'P 1'
#
loop_
_entity.id
_entity.type
_entity.pdbx_description
1 polymer ?
#
loop_
_entity_poly.entity_id
_entity_poly.type
_entity_poly.pdbx_seq_one_letter_code
_entity_poly.pdbx_strand_id
1 'polypeptide(L)'
;MRVGLDIGSTTIKCVVLGEHDELLYSTYERHYSHILEKAQELLRRIDAEHLHGRKALLSISGSAGMGLADSCGVPFVQEVFSTRVAVKRFMPKTDCVIELGGEDAKILFLTNGTEVRMNGSCAGGTGAFIDQM
;
A
#
# COMPACT_ATOMS: atom_id res chain seq x y z
N MET A 1 2.59 17.92 -3.95
CA MET A 1 1.80 16.67 -3.98
C MET A 1 2.63 15.48 -3.59
N ARG A 2 2.00 14.42 -3.07
CA ARG A 2 2.63 13.16 -2.66
C ARG A 2 1.91 11.99 -3.29
N VAL A 3 2.67 11.01 -3.76
CA VAL A 3 2.15 9.79 -4.37
C VAL A 3 2.64 8.60 -3.56
N GLY A 4 1.74 7.72 -3.17
CA GLY A 4 2.04 6.46 -2.50
C GLY A 4 1.62 5.28 -3.35
N LEU A 5 2.53 4.33 -3.55
CA LEU A 5 2.24 3.03 -4.15
C LEU A 5 2.36 1.94 -3.09
N ASP A 6 1.35 1.10 -2.96
CA ASP A 6 1.41 -0.13 -2.18
C ASP A 6 1.30 -1.33 -3.12
N ILE A 7 2.40 -2.08 -3.24
CA ILE A 7 2.54 -3.19 -4.18
C ILE A 7 2.59 -4.49 -3.38
N GLY A 8 1.44 -5.12 -3.24
CA GLY A 8 1.30 -6.43 -2.61
C GLY A 8 1.59 -7.58 -3.58
N SER A 9 1.42 -8.82 -3.11
CA SER A 9 1.64 -10.03 -3.91
C SER A 9 0.72 -10.15 -5.14
N THR A 10 -0.51 -9.62 -5.05
CA THR A 10 -1.54 -9.75 -6.10
C THR A 10 -2.06 -8.43 -6.64
N THR A 11 -1.91 -7.35 -5.87
CA THR A 11 -2.55 -6.07 -6.15
C THR A 11 -1.59 -4.90 -6.02
N ILE A 12 -1.86 -3.85 -6.78
CA ILE A 12 -1.23 -2.53 -6.65
C ILE A 12 -2.31 -1.52 -6.27
N LYS A 13 -2.00 -0.70 -5.28
CA LYS A 13 -2.84 0.40 -4.85
C LYS A 13 -2.05 1.68 -4.99
N CYS A 14 -2.74 2.75 -5.31
CA CYS A 14 -2.11 4.06 -5.38
C CYS A 14 -2.98 5.11 -4.72
N VAL A 15 -2.34 6.07 -4.08
CA VAL A 15 -2.98 7.28 -3.57
C VAL A 15 -2.19 8.51 -4.01
N VAL A 16 -2.92 9.58 -4.30
CA VAL A 16 -2.35 10.91 -4.52
C VAL A 16 -2.90 11.85 -3.47
N LEU A 17 -2.00 12.46 -2.72
CA LEU A 17 -2.35 13.47 -1.72
C LEU A 17 -1.92 14.85 -2.22
N GLY A 18 -2.79 15.82 -1.99
CA GLY A 18 -2.53 17.23 -2.21
C GLY A 18 -1.56 17.83 -1.19
N GLU A 19 -1.45 19.15 -1.19
CA GLU A 19 -0.51 19.88 -0.32
C GLU A 19 -0.94 19.85 1.15
N HIS A 20 -2.24 19.78 1.41
CA HIS A 20 -2.83 19.74 2.74
C HIS A 20 -3.30 18.34 3.17
N ASP A 21 -2.71 17.29 2.59
CA ASP A 21 -3.06 15.88 2.85
C ASP A 21 -4.47 15.46 2.39
N GLU A 22 -5.12 16.28 1.57
CA GLU A 22 -6.39 15.90 0.96
C GLU A 22 -6.19 14.77 -0.06
N LEU A 23 -7.08 13.78 -0.03
CA LEU A 23 -7.05 12.66 -0.98
C LEU A 23 -7.60 13.12 -2.34
N LEU A 24 -6.72 13.24 -3.34
CA LEU A 24 -7.08 13.65 -4.70
C LEU A 24 -7.42 12.47 -5.60
N TYR A 25 -6.76 11.32 -5.38
CA TYR A 25 -6.96 10.12 -6.18
C TYR A 25 -6.64 8.87 -5.36
N SER A 26 -7.36 7.79 -5.63
CA SER A 26 -7.04 6.47 -5.12
C SER A 26 -7.46 5.38 -6.10
N THR A 27 -6.69 4.30 -6.16
CA THR A 27 -7.03 3.12 -6.95
C THR A 27 -6.56 1.84 -6.26
N TYR A 28 -7.23 0.75 -6.60
CA TYR A 28 -6.93 -0.60 -6.15
C TYR A 28 -7.12 -1.55 -7.34
N GLU A 29 -6.03 -2.11 -7.87
CA GLU A 29 -6.04 -2.88 -9.11
C GLU A 29 -5.23 -4.17 -8.96
N ARG A 30 -5.59 -5.23 -9.68
CA ARG A 30 -4.75 -6.44 -9.80
C ARG A 30 -3.62 -6.18 -10.79
N HIS A 31 -2.40 -6.62 -10.49
CA HIS A 31 -1.25 -6.48 -11.39
C HIS A 31 -0.94 -7.73 -12.21
N TYR A 32 -1.54 -8.88 -11.88
CA TYR A 32 -1.38 -10.15 -12.62
C TYR A 32 0.11 -10.48 -12.88
N SER A 33 0.97 -10.25 -11.90
CA SER A 33 2.43 -10.39 -11.97
C SER A 33 3.15 -9.40 -12.91
N HIS A 34 2.44 -8.48 -13.57
CA HIS A 34 3.00 -7.41 -14.42
C HIS A 34 3.21 -6.12 -13.61
N ILE A 35 4.02 -6.21 -12.53
CA ILE A 35 4.17 -5.13 -11.56
C ILE A 35 4.72 -3.86 -12.20
N LEU A 36 5.80 -3.98 -12.98
CA LEU A 36 6.49 -2.83 -13.58
C LEU A 36 5.58 -2.10 -14.57
N GLU A 37 4.95 -2.85 -15.48
CA GLU A 37 4.05 -2.31 -16.49
C GLU A 37 2.87 -1.61 -15.84
N LYS A 38 2.30 -2.24 -14.80
CA LYS A 38 1.16 -1.69 -14.08
C LYS A 38 1.52 -0.43 -13.28
N ALA A 39 2.67 -0.42 -12.64
CA ALA A 39 3.17 0.77 -11.95
C ALA A 39 3.42 1.93 -12.93
N GLN A 40 4.02 1.66 -14.09
CA GLN A 40 4.23 2.67 -15.12
C GLN A 40 2.91 3.22 -15.68
N GLU A 41 1.94 2.34 -15.95
CA GLU A 41 0.59 2.75 -16.41
C GLU A 41 -0.06 3.70 -15.40
N LEU A 42 -0.05 3.32 -14.12
CA LEU A 42 -0.62 4.13 -13.04
C LEU A 42 0.08 5.49 -12.91
N LEU A 43 1.41 5.51 -12.91
CA LEU A 43 2.16 6.77 -12.79
C LEU A 43 1.93 7.70 -13.98
N ARG A 44 1.83 7.17 -15.21
CA ARG A 44 1.48 7.98 -16.39
C ARG A 44 0.06 8.55 -16.29
N ARG A 45 -0.91 7.76 -15.83
CA ARG A 45 -2.28 8.22 -15.60
C ARG A 45 -2.32 9.33 -14.56
N ILE A 46 -1.63 9.15 -13.44
CA ILE A 46 -1.53 10.15 -12.38
C ILE A 46 -0.88 11.43 -12.88
N ASP A 47 0.19 11.33 -13.67
CA ASP A 47 0.84 12.51 -14.24
C ASP A 47 -0.11 13.27 -15.16
N ALA A 48 -0.80 12.57 -16.06
CA ALA A 48 -1.73 13.18 -17.00
C ALA A 48 -2.95 13.84 -16.32
N GLU A 49 -3.50 13.21 -15.29
CA GLU A 49 -4.77 13.63 -14.69
C GLU A 49 -4.61 14.55 -13.47
N HIS A 50 -3.48 14.45 -12.74
CA HIS A 50 -3.31 15.13 -11.46
C HIS A 50 -2.02 15.97 -11.37
N LEU A 51 -0.90 15.46 -11.86
CA LEU A 51 0.39 16.15 -11.72
C LEU A 51 0.63 17.15 -12.85
N HIS A 52 0.24 16.83 -14.08
CA HIS A 52 0.46 17.67 -15.27
C HIS A 52 1.93 18.11 -15.42
N GLY A 53 2.87 17.15 -15.24
CA GLY A 53 4.30 17.38 -15.29
C GLY A 53 4.91 18.06 -14.05
N ARG A 54 4.11 18.31 -13.00
CA ARG A 54 4.63 18.86 -11.74
C ARG A 54 5.36 17.82 -10.93
N LYS A 55 6.35 18.24 -10.15
CA LYS A 55 7.08 17.35 -9.24
C LYS A 55 6.18 16.87 -8.10
N ALA A 56 6.30 15.59 -7.76
CA ALA A 56 5.68 14.99 -6.59
C ALA A 56 6.69 14.14 -5.81
N LEU A 57 6.48 13.96 -4.52
CA LEU A 57 7.21 12.99 -3.73
C LEU A 57 6.55 11.63 -3.91
N LEU A 58 7.34 10.63 -4.28
CA LEU A 58 6.88 9.25 -4.43
C LEU A 58 7.47 8.38 -3.32
N SER A 59 6.64 7.51 -2.74
CA SER A 59 7.07 6.44 -1.83
C SER A 59 6.39 5.14 -2.21
N ILE A 60 7.09 4.03 -2.01
CA ILE A 60 6.60 2.69 -2.32
C ILE A 60 6.54 1.87 -1.03
N SER A 61 5.50 1.06 -0.89
CA SER A 61 5.28 0.09 0.17
C SER A 61 4.82 -1.24 -0.44
N GLY A 62 4.60 -2.23 0.41
CA GLY A 62 4.07 -3.53 0.01
C GLY A 62 5.14 -4.58 -0.20
N SER A 63 4.75 -5.85 0.01
CA SER A 63 5.66 -7.01 0.00
C SER A 63 6.41 -7.20 -1.33
N ALA A 64 5.82 -6.79 -2.45
CA ALA A 64 6.43 -6.87 -3.78
C ALA A 64 7.04 -5.54 -4.26
N GLY A 65 6.96 -4.46 -3.44
CA GLY A 65 7.39 -3.12 -3.85
C GLY A 65 8.88 -2.82 -3.68
N MET A 66 9.59 -3.56 -2.83
CA MET A 66 10.97 -3.26 -2.45
C MET A 66 11.93 -3.23 -3.66
N GLY A 67 11.87 -4.25 -4.50
CA GLY A 67 12.73 -4.33 -5.68
C GLY A 67 12.51 -3.18 -6.68
N LEU A 68 11.26 -2.74 -6.84
CA LEU A 68 10.94 -1.60 -7.69
C LEU A 68 11.45 -0.29 -7.06
N ALA A 69 11.27 -0.11 -5.76
CA ALA A 69 11.75 1.06 -5.03
C ALA A 69 13.27 1.20 -5.16
N ASP A 70 14.02 0.14 -4.92
CA ASP A 70 15.48 0.10 -5.06
C ASP A 70 15.93 0.43 -6.48
N SER A 71 15.30 -0.19 -7.49
CA SER A 71 15.65 0.01 -8.90
C SER A 71 15.41 1.44 -9.38
N CYS A 72 14.43 2.13 -8.79
CA CYS A 72 14.07 3.50 -9.15
C CYS A 72 14.69 4.57 -8.23
N GLY A 73 15.40 4.17 -7.17
CA GLY A 73 15.93 5.09 -6.16
C GLY A 73 14.84 5.83 -5.38
N VAL A 74 13.69 5.19 -5.19
CA VAL A 74 12.52 5.74 -4.51
C VAL A 74 12.47 5.19 -3.08
N PRO A 75 12.11 6.00 -2.05
CA PRO A 75 11.97 5.52 -0.69
C PRO A 75 10.98 4.35 -0.57
N PHE A 76 11.43 3.26 0.07
CA PHE A 76 10.57 2.16 0.48
C PHE A 76 10.15 2.32 1.93
N VAL A 77 8.87 2.10 2.21
CA VAL A 77 8.27 2.19 3.54
C VAL A 77 7.63 0.85 3.89
N GLN A 78 7.98 0.29 5.03
CA GLN A 78 7.42 -0.98 5.48
C GLN A 78 5.90 -0.88 5.70
N GLU A 79 5.16 -1.92 5.33
CA GLU A 79 3.69 -2.00 5.42
C GLU A 79 3.17 -1.70 6.82
N VAL A 80 3.72 -2.35 7.85
CA VAL A 80 3.31 -2.16 9.25
C VAL A 80 3.45 -0.71 9.69
N PHE A 81 4.54 -0.06 9.29
CA PHE A 81 4.75 1.35 9.59
C PHE A 81 3.75 2.24 8.84
N SER A 82 3.52 1.98 7.56
CA SER A 82 2.54 2.71 6.73
C SER A 82 1.13 2.59 7.30
N THR A 83 0.69 1.38 7.64
CA THR A 83 -0.61 1.11 8.25
C THR A 83 -0.76 1.85 9.58
N ARG A 84 0.26 1.78 10.44
CA ARG A 84 0.24 2.48 11.73
C ARG A 84 0.10 4.00 11.57
N VAL A 85 0.86 4.60 10.65
CA VAL A 85 0.80 6.05 10.38
C VAL A 85 -0.58 6.44 9.87
N ALA A 86 -1.13 5.69 8.91
CA ALA A 86 -2.44 5.94 8.34
C ALA A 86 -3.56 5.81 9.39
N VAL A 87 -3.55 4.74 10.18
CA VAL A 87 -4.55 4.53 11.24
C VAL A 87 -4.47 5.60 12.31
N LYS A 88 -3.27 5.97 12.75
CA LYS A 88 -3.12 7.05 13.73
C LYS A 88 -3.64 8.40 13.20
N ARG A 89 -3.52 8.64 11.89
CA ARG A 89 -3.99 9.86 11.25
C ARG A 89 -5.51 9.91 11.08
N PHE A 90 -6.09 8.81 10.58
CA PHE A 90 -7.50 8.79 10.15
C PHE A 90 -8.44 8.17 11.20
N MET A 91 -7.93 7.28 12.05
CA MET A 91 -8.69 6.55 13.07
C MET A 91 -7.93 6.48 14.39
N PRO A 92 -7.65 7.63 15.05
CA PRO A 92 -6.73 7.72 16.19
C PRO A 92 -7.15 6.94 17.43
N LYS A 93 -8.41 6.49 17.52
CA LYS A 93 -8.95 5.69 18.63
C LYS A 93 -8.89 4.18 18.36
N THR A 94 -8.22 3.74 17.31
CA THR A 94 -8.11 2.32 16.96
C THR A 94 -7.04 1.64 17.83
N ASP A 95 -7.41 0.55 18.47
CA ASP A 95 -6.52 -0.28 19.29
C ASP A 95 -5.95 -1.47 18.52
N CYS A 96 -6.67 -1.94 17.51
CA CYS A 96 -6.29 -3.12 16.72
C CYS A 96 -6.67 -2.94 15.25
N VAL A 97 -5.79 -3.41 14.36
CA VAL A 97 -6.03 -3.48 12.93
C VAL A 97 -5.91 -4.92 12.48
N ILE A 98 -6.90 -5.41 11.74
CA ILE A 98 -6.85 -6.70 11.06
C ILE A 98 -6.68 -6.41 9.57
N GLU A 99 -5.56 -6.83 9.02
CA GLU A 99 -5.23 -6.70 7.60
C GLU A 99 -5.38 -8.06 6.94
N LEU A 100 -6.22 -8.14 5.92
CA LEU A 100 -6.43 -9.34 5.11
C LEU A 100 -5.84 -9.08 3.73
N GLY A 101 -4.60 -9.51 3.50
CA GLY A 101 -3.94 -9.46 2.21
C GLY A 101 -4.35 -10.59 1.28
N GLY A 102 -3.76 -10.63 0.08
CA GLY A 102 -3.98 -11.73 -0.87
C GLY A 102 -3.44 -13.07 -0.36
N GLU A 103 -2.29 -13.04 0.30
CA GLU A 103 -1.59 -14.25 0.79
C GLU A 103 -1.37 -14.24 2.30
N ASP A 104 -1.37 -13.07 2.95
CA ASP A 104 -1.10 -12.90 4.37
C ASP A 104 -2.29 -12.32 5.11
N ALA A 105 -2.46 -12.73 6.36
CA ALA A 105 -3.31 -12.06 7.33
C ALA A 105 -2.45 -11.57 8.50
N LYS A 106 -2.63 -10.30 8.88
CA LYS A 106 -1.86 -9.65 9.95
C LYS A 106 -2.81 -9.00 10.95
N ILE A 107 -2.46 -9.09 12.22
CA ILE A 107 -3.12 -8.35 13.29
C ILE A 107 -2.09 -7.40 13.90
N LEU A 108 -2.38 -6.11 13.89
CA LEU A 108 -1.56 -5.08 14.50
C LEU A 108 -2.25 -4.58 15.76
N PHE A 109 -1.63 -4.74 16.91
CA PHE A 109 -2.06 -4.12 18.16
C PHE A 109 -1.33 -2.78 18.30
N LEU A 110 -2.07 -1.71 18.52
CA LEU A 110 -1.56 -0.33 18.52
C LEU A 110 -1.47 0.27 19.93
N THR A 111 -1.98 -0.43 20.93
CA THR A 111 -1.91 -0.05 22.35
C THR A 111 -0.56 -0.43 22.94
N ASN A 112 0.05 0.49 23.71
CA ASN A 112 1.35 0.29 24.40
C ASN A 112 2.54 -0.08 23.50
N GLY A 113 2.51 0.39 22.25
CA GLY A 113 3.52 0.06 21.23
C GLY A 113 2.86 -0.50 19.97
N THR A 114 3.65 -1.18 19.15
CA THR A 114 3.13 -1.91 18.01
C THR A 114 3.56 -3.37 18.11
N GLU A 115 2.61 -4.26 18.35
CA GLU A 115 2.80 -5.70 18.27
C GLU A 115 2.13 -6.20 16.99
N VAL A 116 2.84 -7.03 16.22
CA VAL A 116 2.34 -7.62 14.97
C VAL A 116 2.25 -9.12 15.14
N ARG A 117 1.10 -9.70 14.82
CA ARG A 117 0.90 -11.14 14.70
C ARG A 117 0.50 -11.46 13.27
N MET A 118 1.14 -12.47 12.70
CA MET A 118 0.85 -12.97 11.36
C MET A 118 0.34 -14.41 11.48
N ASN A 119 -0.51 -14.83 10.52
CA ASN A 119 -0.89 -16.23 10.44
C ASN A 119 0.33 -17.08 10.08
N GLY A 120 0.40 -18.29 10.66
CA GLY A 120 1.51 -19.24 10.44
C GLY A 120 1.39 -20.07 9.15
N SER A 121 0.30 -19.94 8.39
CA SER A 121 0.05 -20.68 7.14
C SER A 121 -0.23 -19.74 6.00
N CYS A 122 0.41 -19.97 4.87
CA CYS A 122 0.19 -19.23 3.65
C CYS A 122 -1.29 -19.36 3.21
N ALA A 123 -1.88 -18.26 2.77
CA ALA A 123 -3.26 -18.13 2.29
C ALA A 123 -4.38 -18.45 3.31
N GLY A 124 -4.07 -18.93 4.50
CA GLY A 124 -5.09 -19.24 5.54
C GLY A 124 -5.78 -17.96 6.06
N GLY A 125 -7.11 -17.83 5.85
CA GLY A 125 -7.88 -16.67 6.27
C GLY A 125 -7.59 -15.38 5.49
N THR A 126 -7.11 -15.51 4.25
CA THR A 126 -6.71 -14.39 3.38
C THR A 126 -7.69 -14.18 2.23
N GLY A 127 -7.44 -13.17 1.40
CA GLY A 127 -8.21 -12.92 0.18
C GLY A 127 -8.24 -14.13 -0.76
N ALA A 128 -7.13 -14.85 -0.90
CA ALA A 128 -7.06 -16.07 -1.72
C ALA A 128 -8.00 -17.17 -1.19
N PHE A 129 -8.20 -17.29 0.12
CA PHE A 129 -9.16 -18.23 0.71
C PHE A 129 -10.60 -17.80 0.40
N ILE A 130 -10.90 -16.50 0.47
CA ILE A 130 -12.23 -15.97 0.16
C ILE A 130 -12.58 -16.18 -1.32
N ASP A 131 -11.61 -15.99 -2.21
CA ASP A 131 -11.81 -16.18 -3.67
C ASP A 131 -12.10 -17.65 -4.06
N GLN A 132 -11.80 -18.61 -3.17
CA GLN A 132 -12.06 -20.05 -3.39
C GLN A 132 -13.43 -20.50 -2.86
N MET A 133 -14.13 -19.69 -2.11
CA MET A 133 -15.47 -19.98 -1.56
C MET A 133 -16.58 -19.56 -2.51
#